data_0fa5ce89e1a29e3687e80743d984f105
#
_entry.id   0fa5ce89e1a29e3687e80743d984f105
#
_cell.length_a   1.000
_cell.length_b   1.000
_cell.length_c   1.000
_cell.angle_alpha   90.00
_cell.angle_beta   90.00
_cell.angle_gamma   90.00
#
_symmetry.space_group_name_H-M   'P 1'
#
loop_
_entity.id
_entity.type
_entity.pdbx_description
1 polymer ?
#
loop_
_entity_poly.entity_id
_entity_poly.type
_entity_poly.pdbx_seq_one_letter_code
_entity_poly.pdbx_strand_id
1 'polypeptide(L)'
;NEEKKNLGTFVLYFSGIDVWGWTDTKSRSDVNIIAAVNTETRHVQLINTPRDYFVEMPISNGAKDKLTHAGLYGVENSVGTLEKLYDVDIDYYLRVNFSGFEAIIDTLGGVDVYSEYDFTVDPIKHYTEGYNHLTGLEALAFVRERHAFASGDNQRGRNQMAMLQALIKKVCSIEFLENYNEVMDELTDMYRTNIPDELLKDLVFNQLMDGTEWTVDIYSVTGSGGSEKTYSAPNSAAYVMIPNDNDVAQAKSLIEAVLNETP
;
A
#
# COMPACT_ATOMS: atom_id res chain seq x y z
N ASN A 1 17.44 -30.36 10.27
CA ASN A 1 17.66 -28.92 10.48
C ASN A 1 17.11 -28.22 9.24
N GLU A 2 15.97 -27.60 9.39
CA GLU A 2 15.51 -26.66 8.36
C GLU A 2 16.37 -25.41 8.45
N GLU A 3 17.03 -25.08 7.36
CA GLU A 3 17.87 -23.89 7.25
C GLU A 3 17.03 -22.74 6.68
N LYS A 4 17.38 -21.53 7.10
CA LYS A 4 16.78 -20.29 6.58
C LYS A 4 16.99 -20.21 5.07
N LYS A 5 15.92 -19.91 4.32
CA LYS A 5 15.96 -19.77 2.86
C LYS A 5 16.34 -18.36 2.46
N ASN A 6 17.19 -18.25 1.42
CA ASN A 6 17.36 -16.97 0.74
C ASN A 6 16.15 -16.73 -0.17
N LEU A 7 15.36 -15.69 0.14
CA LEU A 7 14.16 -15.34 -0.61
C LEU A 7 14.39 -14.15 -1.56
N GLY A 8 15.60 -13.58 -1.54
CA GLY A 8 16.03 -12.50 -2.42
C GLY A 8 15.24 -11.20 -2.21
N THR A 9 15.01 -10.52 -3.31
CA THR A 9 14.31 -9.24 -3.37
C THR A 9 13.08 -9.35 -4.25
N PHE A 10 12.04 -8.53 -3.97
CA PHE A 10 10.85 -8.45 -4.81
C PHE A 10 10.16 -7.09 -4.65
N VAL A 11 9.29 -6.77 -5.60
CA VAL A 11 8.45 -5.57 -5.57
C VAL A 11 6.99 -5.96 -5.45
N LEU A 12 6.30 -5.39 -4.45
CA LEU A 12 4.90 -5.63 -4.16
C LEU A 12 4.09 -4.35 -4.36
N TYR A 13 2.95 -4.45 -5.05
CA TYR A 13 1.97 -3.38 -5.18
C TYR A 13 0.82 -3.56 -4.20
N PHE A 14 0.63 -2.61 -3.29
CA PHE A 14 -0.55 -2.50 -2.44
C PHE A 14 -1.63 -1.66 -3.13
N SER A 15 -2.81 -2.26 -3.34
CA SER A 15 -3.98 -1.62 -3.92
C SER A 15 -5.13 -1.58 -2.92
N GLY A 16 -5.49 -0.38 -2.46
CA GLY A 16 -6.71 -0.15 -1.69
C GLY A 16 -7.84 0.32 -2.61
N ILE A 17 -8.96 -0.41 -2.66
CA ILE A 17 -10.11 -0.07 -3.50
C ILE A 17 -11.28 0.45 -2.67
N ASP A 18 -11.94 1.50 -3.18
CA ASP A 18 -13.07 2.19 -2.51
C ASP A 18 -14.39 1.47 -2.78
N VAL A 19 -14.53 0.24 -2.28
CA VAL A 19 -15.77 -0.54 -2.35
C VAL A 19 -15.98 -1.38 -1.10
N TRP A 20 -17.24 -1.73 -0.84
CA TRP A 20 -17.65 -2.72 0.14
C TRP A 20 -17.98 -4.04 -0.57
N GLY A 21 -17.75 -5.17 0.10
CA GLY A 21 -18.11 -6.51 -0.40
C GLY A 21 -16.95 -7.20 -1.12
N TRP A 22 -17.14 -7.63 -2.39
CA TRP A 22 -16.17 -8.48 -3.07
C TRP A 22 -14.91 -7.75 -3.52
N THR A 23 -13.74 -8.31 -3.23
CA THR A 23 -12.42 -7.76 -3.61
C THR A 23 -12.10 -7.91 -5.09
N ASP A 24 -12.83 -8.76 -5.83
CA ASP A 24 -12.66 -8.94 -7.29
C ASP A 24 -13.34 -7.84 -8.12
N THR A 25 -14.09 -6.95 -7.48
CA THR A 25 -14.77 -5.87 -8.17
C THR A 25 -13.76 -4.93 -8.82
N LYS A 26 -13.95 -4.68 -10.12
CA LYS A 26 -13.21 -3.62 -10.82
C LYS A 26 -13.65 -2.29 -10.24
N SER A 27 -12.73 -1.58 -9.61
CA SER A 27 -13.00 -0.35 -8.92
C SER A 27 -11.80 0.58 -8.95
N ARG A 28 -12.03 1.84 -8.59
CA ARG A 28 -10.96 2.81 -8.40
C ARG A 28 -9.99 2.33 -7.34
N SER A 29 -8.69 2.49 -7.62
CA SER A 29 -7.61 2.23 -6.67
C SER A 29 -7.25 3.53 -5.96
N ASP A 30 -7.75 3.71 -4.75
CA ASP A 30 -7.57 4.93 -3.97
C ASP A 30 -6.27 4.95 -3.17
N VAL A 31 -5.72 3.77 -2.90
CA VAL A 31 -4.40 3.59 -2.29
C VAL A 31 -3.50 2.88 -3.29
N ASN A 32 -2.35 3.48 -3.60
CA ASN A 32 -1.39 2.95 -4.55
C ASN A 32 0.01 3.07 -3.95
N ILE A 33 0.47 2.00 -3.32
CA ILE A 33 1.77 1.93 -2.64
C ILE A 33 2.60 0.80 -3.23
N ILE A 34 3.83 1.10 -3.63
CA ILE A 34 4.84 0.10 -3.98
C ILE A 34 5.70 -0.17 -2.76
N ALA A 35 5.98 -1.44 -2.48
CA ALA A 35 6.94 -1.88 -1.49
C ALA A 35 8.08 -2.63 -2.21
N ALA A 36 9.28 -2.05 -2.24
CA ALA A 36 10.49 -2.77 -2.60
C ALA A 36 11.03 -3.47 -1.35
N VAL A 37 11.17 -4.78 -1.43
CA VAL A 37 11.49 -5.63 -0.28
C VAL A 37 12.81 -6.35 -0.52
N ASN A 38 13.75 -6.23 0.41
CA ASN A 38 14.97 -7.01 0.46
C ASN A 38 14.94 -7.88 1.72
N THR A 39 14.80 -9.20 1.51
CA THR A 39 14.66 -10.16 2.63
C THR A 39 15.98 -10.48 3.32
N GLU A 40 17.11 -10.21 2.68
CA GLU A 40 18.43 -10.44 3.24
C GLU A 40 18.84 -9.33 4.20
N THR A 41 18.61 -8.06 3.79
CA THR A 41 18.93 -6.88 4.61
C THR A 41 17.79 -6.48 5.55
N ARG A 42 16.61 -7.11 5.44
CA ARG A 42 15.41 -6.77 6.21
C ARG A 42 14.98 -5.33 5.98
N HIS A 43 15.05 -4.89 4.76
CA HIS A 43 14.72 -3.52 4.37
C HIS A 43 13.52 -3.47 3.42
N VAL A 44 12.58 -2.57 3.74
CA VAL A 44 11.40 -2.26 2.91
C VAL A 44 11.39 -0.78 2.61
N GLN A 45 11.37 -0.43 1.34
CA GLN A 45 11.09 0.94 0.88
C GLN A 45 9.65 1.03 0.41
N LEU A 46 8.84 1.85 1.06
CA LEU A 46 7.47 2.15 0.65
C LEU A 46 7.43 3.42 -0.19
N ILE A 47 6.78 3.37 -1.36
CA ILE A 47 6.54 4.51 -2.24
C ILE A 47 5.05 4.75 -2.36
N ASN A 48 4.56 5.86 -1.84
CA ASN A 48 3.17 6.28 -2.00
C ASN A 48 2.99 7.10 -3.27
N THR A 49 2.04 6.70 -4.13
CA THR A 49 1.69 7.41 -5.37
C THR A 49 0.28 7.97 -5.26
N PRO A 50 0.09 9.29 -5.39
CA PRO A 50 -1.23 9.92 -5.32
C PRO A 50 -2.22 9.34 -6.33
N ARG A 51 -3.46 9.10 -5.90
CA ARG A 51 -4.52 8.52 -6.74
C ARG A 51 -4.84 9.34 -7.99
N ASP A 52 -4.64 10.65 -7.94
CA ASP A 52 -4.94 11.58 -9.04
C ASP A 52 -3.75 11.82 -9.98
N TYR A 53 -2.63 11.08 -9.85
CA TYR A 53 -1.49 11.17 -10.76
C TYR A 53 -1.93 10.98 -12.21
N PHE A 54 -1.53 11.91 -13.08
CA PHE A 54 -1.86 11.92 -14.51
C PHE A 54 -0.83 11.11 -15.28
N VAL A 55 -1.15 9.83 -15.50
CA VAL A 55 -0.24 8.80 -15.97
C VAL A 55 -0.78 8.06 -17.20
N GLU A 56 0.11 7.49 -17.97
CA GLU A 56 -0.24 6.64 -19.11
C GLU A 56 -0.53 5.20 -18.62
N MET A 57 -1.66 4.65 -19.02
CA MET A 57 -2.04 3.27 -18.71
C MET A 57 -1.71 2.33 -19.88
N PRO A 58 -1.42 1.04 -19.64
CA PRO A 58 -1.17 0.07 -20.71
C PRO A 58 -2.27 0.02 -21.78
N ILE A 59 -3.54 0.10 -21.37
CA ILE A 59 -4.70 0.02 -22.30
C ILE A 59 -4.98 1.30 -23.08
N SER A 60 -4.37 2.43 -22.74
CA SER A 60 -4.78 3.75 -23.23
C SER A 60 -4.11 4.18 -24.53
N ASN A 61 -3.22 3.36 -25.10
CA ASN A 61 -2.47 3.67 -26.33
C ASN A 61 -1.77 5.04 -26.30
N GLY A 62 -1.15 5.40 -25.19
CA GLY A 62 -0.43 6.66 -24.98
C GLY A 62 -1.28 7.80 -24.41
N ALA A 63 -2.59 7.63 -24.27
CA ALA A 63 -3.41 8.62 -23.56
C ALA A 63 -3.19 8.51 -22.03
N LYS A 64 -3.30 9.64 -21.34
CA LYS A 64 -3.16 9.68 -19.87
C LYS A 64 -4.51 9.69 -19.18
N ASP A 65 -4.52 9.16 -17.96
CA ASP A 65 -5.65 9.20 -17.04
C ASP A 65 -5.16 9.34 -15.60
N LYS A 66 -6.08 9.47 -14.64
CA LYS A 66 -5.76 9.39 -13.23
C LYS A 66 -5.37 7.96 -12.86
N LEU A 67 -4.34 7.79 -12.06
CA LEU A 67 -3.90 6.48 -11.58
C LEU A 67 -5.04 5.67 -10.95
N THR A 68 -5.93 6.31 -10.17
CA THR A 68 -7.10 5.66 -9.56
C THR A 68 -8.00 4.96 -10.57
N HIS A 69 -8.09 5.48 -11.81
CA HIS A 69 -8.91 4.90 -12.88
C HIS A 69 -8.29 3.63 -13.48
N ALA A 70 -7.00 3.40 -13.31
CA ALA A 70 -6.35 2.17 -13.76
C ALA A 70 -7.02 0.92 -13.18
N GLY A 71 -7.46 0.99 -11.91
CA GLY A 71 -8.15 -0.10 -11.23
C GLY A 71 -9.52 -0.47 -11.80
N LEU A 72 -10.17 0.44 -12.56
CA LEU A 72 -11.42 0.14 -13.28
C LEU A 72 -11.23 -0.89 -14.41
N TYR A 73 -10.01 -1.07 -14.86
CA TYR A 73 -9.64 -1.99 -15.94
C TYR A 73 -8.93 -3.25 -15.43
N GLY A 74 -8.83 -3.42 -14.11
CA GLY A 74 -8.22 -4.57 -13.46
C GLY A 74 -6.91 -4.24 -12.76
N VAL A 75 -6.48 -5.13 -11.86
CA VAL A 75 -5.26 -4.95 -11.08
C VAL A 75 -4.02 -4.97 -11.98
N GLU A 76 -4.01 -5.78 -13.02
CA GLU A 76 -2.91 -5.88 -13.99
C GLU A 76 -2.68 -4.56 -14.70
N ASN A 77 -3.75 -3.81 -15.01
CA ASN A 77 -3.61 -2.48 -15.61
C ASN A 77 -3.05 -1.46 -14.62
N SER A 78 -3.38 -1.56 -13.33
CA SER A 78 -2.76 -0.74 -12.28
C SER A 78 -1.27 -1.08 -12.11
N VAL A 79 -0.92 -2.36 -12.07
CA VAL A 79 0.47 -2.84 -12.03
C VAL A 79 1.25 -2.28 -13.21
N GLY A 80 0.83 -2.54 -14.44
CA GLY A 80 1.54 -2.06 -15.64
C GLY A 80 1.62 -0.52 -15.74
N THR A 81 0.66 0.20 -15.14
CA THR A 81 0.72 1.67 -15.05
C THR A 81 1.86 2.12 -14.13
N LEU A 82 2.03 1.48 -12.98
CA LEU A 82 3.10 1.79 -12.02
C LEU A 82 4.47 1.31 -12.50
N GLU A 83 4.54 0.14 -13.15
CA GLU A 83 5.76 -0.35 -13.80
C GLU A 83 6.27 0.65 -14.83
N LYS A 84 5.37 1.17 -15.66
CA LYS A 84 5.70 2.19 -16.66
C LYS A 84 6.13 3.51 -16.02
N LEU A 85 5.48 3.93 -14.93
CA LEU A 85 5.79 5.18 -14.23
C LEU A 85 7.19 5.17 -13.62
N TYR A 86 7.55 4.07 -12.96
CA TYR A 86 8.81 3.95 -12.21
C TYR A 86 9.89 3.19 -12.95
N ASP A 87 9.57 2.60 -14.11
CA ASP A 87 10.49 1.74 -14.88
C ASP A 87 11.10 0.63 -14.01
N VAL A 88 10.24 -0.12 -13.32
CA VAL A 88 10.54 -1.26 -12.46
C VAL A 88 9.54 -2.37 -12.69
N ASP A 89 9.94 -3.63 -12.56
CA ASP A 89 9.03 -4.78 -12.57
C ASP A 89 8.36 -4.94 -11.21
N ILE A 90 7.05 -5.24 -11.20
CA ILE A 90 6.28 -5.52 -10.00
C ILE A 90 5.95 -7.02 -9.97
N ASP A 91 6.55 -7.74 -9.01
CA ASP A 91 6.41 -9.21 -8.92
C ASP A 91 5.04 -9.63 -8.40
N TYR A 92 4.54 -8.92 -7.40
CA TYR A 92 3.33 -9.29 -6.68
C TYR A 92 2.40 -8.10 -6.45
N TYR A 93 1.12 -8.41 -6.18
CA TYR A 93 0.17 -7.43 -5.67
C TYR A 93 -0.60 -7.97 -4.46
N LEU A 94 -1.04 -7.06 -3.61
CA LEU A 94 -2.02 -7.27 -2.56
C LEU A 94 -3.12 -6.23 -2.69
N ARG A 95 -4.35 -6.69 -2.94
CA ARG A 95 -5.52 -5.84 -3.11
C ARG A 95 -6.51 -6.05 -1.98
N VAL A 96 -6.96 -4.94 -1.37
CA VAL A 96 -7.88 -4.94 -0.23
C VAL A 96 -8.98 -3.90 -0.47
N ASN A 97 -10.21 -4.22 -0.06
CA ASN A 97 -11.31 -3.27 0.01
C ASN A 97 -11.60 -2.85 1.46
N PHE A 98 -12.59 -2.01 1.69
CA PHE A 98 -12.94 -1.53 3.02
C PHE A 98 -13.29 -2.65 4.00
N SER A 99 -14.18 -3.58 3.59
CA SER A 99 -14.58 -4.70 4.44
C SER A 99 -13.41 -5.61 4.78
N GLY A 100 -12.57 -5.91 3.80
CA GLY A 100 -11.34 -6.70 4.00
C GLY A 100 -10.34 -6.01 4.91
N PHE A 101 -10.15 -4.71 4.73
CA PHE A 101 -9.25 -3.94 5.58
C PHE A 101 -9.69 -3.94 7.06
N GLU A 102 -10.98 -3.67 7.33
CA GLU A 102 -11.52 -3.74 8.69
C GLU A 102 -11.34 -5.13 9.29
N ALA A 103 -11.72 -6.18 8.55
CA ALA A 103 -11.61 -7.55 9.01
C ALA A 103 -10.16 -7.98 9.30
N ILE A 104 -9.20 -7.60 8.44
CA ILE A 104 -7.78 -7.85 8.67
C ILE A 104 -7.32 -7.25 9.99
N ILE A 105 -7.63 -5.98 10.24
CA ILE A 105 -7.23 -5.29 11.47
C ILE A 105 -7.86 -5.96 12.70
N ASP A 106 -9.15 -6.30 12.64
CA ASP A 106 -9.87 -6.91 13.76
C ASP A 106 -9.36 -8.34 14.06
N THR A 107 -9.09 -9.15 13.03
CA THR A 107 -8.49 -10.48 13.17
C THR A 107 -7.08 -10.41 13.78
N LEU A 108 -6.32 -9.38 13.47
CA LEU A 108 -5.01 -9.11 14.09
C LEU A 108 -5.11 -8.59 15.54
N GLY A 109 -6.31 -8.41 16.08
CA GLY A 109 -6.53 -7.86 17.43
C GLY A 109 -6.28 -6.36 17.53
N GLY A 110 -6.42 -5.64 16.42
CA GLY A 110 -6.13 -4.22 16.33
C GLY A 110 -4.68 -3.92 15.95
N VAL A 111 -4.40 -2.64 15.73
CA VAL A 111 -3.09 -2.15 15.29
C VAL A 111 -2.69 -0.86 16.02
N ASP A 112 -1.42 -0.74 16.39
CA ASP A 112 -0.86 0.46 17.03
C ASP A 112 -0.27 1.38 15.96
N VAL A 113 -0.93 2.51 15.70
CA VAL A 113 -0.56 3.46 14.64
C VAL A 113 -0.14 4.78 15.24
N TYR A 114 0.95 5.35 14.73
CA TYR A 114 1.37 6.69 15.10
C TYR A 114 0.59 7.74 14.31
N SER A 115 -0.05 8.68 15.02
CA SER A 115 -0.69 9.84 14.45
C SER A 115 0.19 11.08 14.63
N GLU A 116 0.38 11.86 13.55
CA GLU A 116 1.13 13.12 13.61
C GLU A 116 0.34 14.24 14.28
N TYR A 117 -0.98 14.11 14.42
CA TYR A 117 -1.87 15.16 14.90
C TYR A 117 -3.00 14.61 15.75
N ASP A 118 -3.52 15.47 16.64
CA ASP A 118 -4.82 15.29 17.26
C ASP A 118 -5.93 15.62 16.25
N PHE A 119 -6.89 14.72 16.07
CA PHE A 119 -8.07 14.97 15.25
C PHE A 119 -9.23 14.04 15.62
N THR A 120 -10.42 14.38 15.16
CA THR A 120 -11.63 13.59 15.43
C THR A 120 -12.33 13.22 14.13
N VAL A 121 -12.79 11.97 14.04
CA VAL A 121 -13.73 11.50 13.02
C VAL A 121 -15.01 11.10 13.72
N ASP A 122 -15.97 12.01 13.77
CA ASP A 122 -17.24 11.78 14.43
C ASP A 122 -18.14 10.79 13.66
N PRO A 123 -18.87 9.90 14.35
CA PRO A 123 -18.85 9.59 15.79
C PRO A 123 -17.86 8.49 16.16
N ILE A 124 -16.85 8.19 15.32
CA ILE A 124 -16.03 6.97 15.39
C ILE A 124 -14.98 7.09 16.51
N LYS A 125 -14.07 8.07 16.41
CA LYS A 125 -12.94 8.19 17.35
C LYS A 125 -12.31 9.57 17.35
N HIS A 126 -11.80 9.96 18.53
CA HIS A 126 -10.78 10.98 18.67
C HIS A 126 -9.40 10.34 18.68
N TYR A 127 -8.55 10.74 17.75
CA TYR A 127 -7.15 10.29 17.64
C TYR A 127 -6.26 11.33 18.30
N THR A 128 -5.30 10.87 19.10
CA THR A 128 -4.31 11.73 19.75
C THR A 128 -2.99 11.70 19.00
N GLU A 129 -2.24 12.79 19.01
CA GLU A 129 -0.84 12.77 18.56
C GLU A 129 -0.06 11.69 19.31
N GLY A 130 0.71 10.87 18.59
CA GLY A 130 1.38 9.69 19.14
C GLY A 130 0.69 8.38 18.75
N TYR A 131 0.97 7.33 19.52
CA TYR A 131 0.42 6.00 19.25
C TYR A 131 -1.03 5.86 19.67
N ASN A 132 -1.85 5.32 18.77
CA ASN A 132 -3.24 4.96 18.98
C ASN A 132 -3.44 3.49 18.68
N HIS A 133 -4.07 2.74 19.61
CA HIS A 133 -4.55 1.39 19.31
C HIS A 133 -5.90 1.48 18.61
N LEU A 134 -6.01 0.90 17.40
CA LEU A 134 -7.15 1.05 16.51
C LEU A 134 -7.77 -0.31 16.17
N THR A 135 -9.10 -0.39 16.28
CA THR A 135 -9.92 -1.46 15.69
C THR A 135 -10.03 -1.26 14.17
N GLY A 136 -10.58 -2.24 13.46
CA GLY A 136 -10.77 -2.15 12.00
C GLY A 136 -11.52 -0.91 11.55
N LEU A 137 -12.67 -0.61 12.16
CA LEU A 137 -13.47 0.59 11.88
C LEU A 137 -12.68 1.89 12.16
N GLU A 138 -11.99 1.96 13.28
CA GLU A 138 -11.19 3.12 13.66
C GLU A 138 -9.99 3.30 12.72
N ALA A 139 -9.34 2.21 12.32
CA ALA A 139 -8.24 2.20 11.37
C ALA A 139 -8.71 2.65 9.98
N LEU A 140 -9.88 2.19 9.52
CA LEU A 140 -10.46 2.63 8.25
C LEU A 140 -10.77 4.13 8.26
N ALA A 141 -11.35 4.64 9.34
CA ALA A 141 -11.61 6.07 9.52
C ALA A 141 -10.30 6.88 9.49
N PHE A 142 -9.23 6.40 10.17
CA PHE A 142 -7.92 7.03 10.19
C PHE A 142 -7.29 7.19 8.79
N VAL A 143 -7.32 6.14 7.96
CA VAL A 143 -6.68 6.15 6.62
C VAL A 143 -7.53 6.86 5.56
N ARG A 144 -8.81 7.15 5.84
CA ARG A 144 -9.71 7.85 4.92
C ARG A 144 -9.84 9.34 5.22
N GLU A 145 -9.52 9.77 6.45
CA GLU A 145 -9.71 11.16 6.87
C GLU A 145 -8.83 12.12 6.06
N ARG A 146 -9.43 13.21 5.61
CA ARG A 146 -8.76 14.29 4.88
C ARG A 146 -9.26 15.68 5.26
N HIS A 147 -10.51 15.78 5.75
CA HIS A 147 -11.16 17.07 6.02
C HIS A 147 -10.70 17.71 7.32
N ALA A 148 -10.19 16.91 8.26
CA ALA A 148 -9.59 17.38 9.51
C ALA A 148 -8.26 18.11 9.31
N PHE A 149 -7.65 18.02 8.12
CA PHE A 149 -6.29 18.50 7.87
C PHE A 149 -6.24 19.59 6.80
N ALA A 150 -5.41 20.62 7.04
CA ALA A 150 -5.17 21.66 6.05
C ALA A 150 -4.53 21.15 4.75
N SER A 151 -3.69 20.10 4.84
CA SER A 151 -3.04 19.45 3.71
C SER A 151 -3.88 18.34 3.04
N GLY A 152 -5.09 18.04 3.55
CA GLY A 152 -6.07 17.14 2.96
C GLY A 152 -5.51 15.80 2.50
N ASP A 153 -5.45 15.61 1.19
CA ASP A 153 -4.98 14.37 0.56
C ASP A 153 -3.53 14.00 0.90
N ASN A 154 -2.65 14.97 1.13
CA ASN A 154 -1.27 14.70 1.51
C ASN A 154 -1.20 14.06 2.90
N GLN A 155 -2.02 14.56 3.86
CA GLN A 155 -2.09 13.94 5.20
C GLN A 155 -2.71 12.57 5.14
N ARG A 156 -3.75 12.37 4.34
CA ARG A 156 -4.33 11.04 4.12
C ARG A 156 -3.26 10.06 3.61
N GLY A 157 -2.44 10.45 2.65
CA GLY A 157 -1.32 9.64 2.18
C GLY A 157 -0.34 9.28 3.30
N ARG A 158 0.05 10.23 4.17
CA ARG A 158 0.91 9.95 5.34
C ARG A 158 0.26 8.98 6.33
N ASN A 159 -1.04 9.16 6.61
CA ASN A 159 -1.78 8.25 7.48
C ASN A 159 -1.83 6.83 6.92
N GLN A 160 -2.00 6.67 5.60
CA GLN A 160 -1.95 5.36 4.93
C GLN A 160 -0.57 4.71 5.05
N MET A 161 0.50 5.48 4.92
CA MET A 161 1.87 4.97 5.08
C MET A 161 2.16 4.58 6.54
N ALA A 162 1.74 5.39 7.51
CA ALA A 162 1.86 5.07 8.93
C ALA A 162 1.09 3.77 9.29
N MET A 163 -0.09 3.59 8.72
CA MET A 163 -0.88 2.37 8.87
C MET A 163 -0.16 1.16 8.30
N LEU A 164 0.41 1.27 7.09
CA LEU A 164 1.12 0.15 6.47
C LEU A 164 2.38 -0.23 7.25
N GLN A 165 3.14 0.76 7.77
CA GLN A 165 4.26 0.49 8.68
C GLN A 165 3.82 -0.26 9.94
N ALA A 166 2.70 0.16 10.55
CA ALA A 166 2.15 -0.48 11.73
C ALA A 166 1.69 -1.93 11.44
N LEU A 167 1.08 -2.18 10.27
CA LEU A 167 0.71 -3.51 9.82
C LEU A 167 1.92 -4.40 9.58
N ILE A 168 2.96 -3.91 8.91
CA ILE A 168 4.21 -4.67 8.71
C ILE A 168 4.79 -5.07 10.07
N LYS A 169 4.86 -4.14 11.02
CA LYS A 169 5.33 -4.44 12.38
C LYS A 169 4.46 -5.49 13.08
N LYS A 170 3.12 -5.41 12.93
CA LYS A 170 2.18 -6.38 13.55
C LYS A 170 2.36 -7.77 12.97
N VAL A 171 2.44 -7.93 11.65
CA VAL A 171 2.61 -9.24 11.01
C VAL A 171 4.02 -9.84 11.20
N CYS A 172 5.00 -9.03 11.58
CA CYS A 172 6.33 -9.50 11.99
C CYS A 172 6.41 -9.83 13.49
N SER A 173 5.33 -9.63 14.25
CA SER A 173 5.31 -9.96 15.68
C SER A 173 5.28 -11.48 15.91
N ILE A 174 5.89 -11.93 17.01
CA ILE A 174 5.89 -13.36 17.39
C ILE A 174 4.46 -13.88 17.53
N GLU A 175 3.57 -13.09 18.14
CA GLU A 175 2.16 -13.45 18.32
C GLU A 175 1.46 -13.80 16.98
N PHE A 176 1.64 -12.98 15.94
CA PHE A 176 1.09 -13.27 14.62
C PHE A 176 1.75 -14.51 14.01
N LEU A 177 3.08 -14.58 14.04
CA LEU A 177 3.84 -15.64 13.39
C LEU A 177 3.53 -17.03 13.98
N GLU A 178 3.36 -17.13 15.31
CA GLU A 178 2.97 -18.38 15.98
C GLU A 178 1.54 -18.84 15.60
N ASN A 179 0.65 -17.90 15.29
CA ASN A 179 -0.76 -18.16 14.94
C ASN A 179 -1.02 -18.00 13.43
N TYR A 180 0.02 -17.92 12.60
CA TYR A 180 -0.07 -17.58 11.16
C TYR A 180 -1.14 -18.38 10.41
N ASN A 181 -1.16 -19.71 10.54
CA ASN A 181 -2.12 -20.53 9.80
C ASN A 181 -3.56 -20.23 10.18
N GLU A 182 -3.86 -20.08 11.48
CA GLU A 182 -5.20 -19.78 11.98
C GLU A 182 -5.67 -18.40 11.47
N VAL A 183 -4.82 -17.40 11.58
CA VAL A 183 -5.12 -16.02 11.11
C VAL A 183 -5.32 -16.02 9.60
N MET A 184 -4.47 -16.68 8.82
CA MET A 184 -4.60 -16.72 7.36
C MET A 184 -5.86 -17.44 6.89
N ASP A 185 -6.29 -18.50 7.58
CA ASP A 185 -7.55 -19.18 7.30
C ASP A 185 -8.76 -18.26 7.50
N GLU A 186 -8.76 -17.43 8.55
CA GLU A 186 -9.80 -16.43 8.79
C GLU A 186 -9.82 -15.32 7.73
N LEU A 187 -8.66 -14.97 7.16
CA LEU A 187 -8.51 -13.87 6.21
C LEU A 187 -8.71 -14.27 4.74
N THR A 188 -8.97 -15.55 4.43
CA THR A 188 -8.94 -16.12 3.07
C THR A 188 -9.70 -15.29 2.02
N ASP A 189 -10.87 -14.73 2.35
CA ASP A 189 -11.70 -13.96 1.42
C ASP A 189 -11.59 -12.44 1.57
N MET A 190 -10.71 -11.95 2.47
CA MET A 190 -10.62 -10.53 2.83
C MET A 190 -9.67 -9.74 1.94
N TYR A 191 -8.84 -10.41 1.15
CA TYR A 191 -7.89 -9.81 0.22
C TYR A 191 -7.76 -10.63 -1.07
N ARG A 192 -7.07 -10.07 -2.06
CA ARG A 192 -6.62 -10.77 -3.28
C ARG A 192 -5.15 -10.51 -3.50
N THR A 193 -4.43 -11.58 -3.82
CA THR A 193 -2.98 -11.52 -4.08
C THR A 193 -2.56 -12.59 -5.08
N ASN A 194 -1.44 -12.38 -5.73
CA ASN A 194 -0.71 -13.39 -6.51
C ASN A 194 0.58 -13.84 -5.79
N ILE A 195 0.80 -13.44 -4.53
CA ILE A 195 1.94 -13.93 -3.76
C ILE A 195 1.77 -15.44 -3.53
N PRO A 196 2.77 -16.29 -3.89
CA PRO A 196 2.70 -17.71 -3.61
C PRO A 196 2.63 -17.99 -2.11
N ASP A 197 1.76 -18.90 -1.69
CA ASP A 197 1.64 -19.32 -0.28
C ASP A 197 2.98 -19.83 0.29
N GLU A 198 3.78 -20.48 -0.55
CA GLU A 198 5.11 -20.96 -0.15
C GLU A 198 6.05 -19.81 0.23
N LEU A 199 6.03 -18.70 -0.54
CA LEU A 199 6.83 -17.51 -0.22
C LEU A 199 6.40 -16.90 1.12
N LEU A 200 5.10 -16.80 1.38
CA LEU A 200 4.58 -16.29 2.66
C LEU A 200 5.02 -17.17 3.83
N LYS A 201 4.92 -18.50 3.69
CA LYS A 201 5.37 -19.45 4.72
C LYS A 201 6.88 -19.38 4.99
N ASP A 202 7.67 -19.24 3.94
CA ASP A 202 9.12 -19.10 4.05
C ASP A 202 9.53 -17.77 4.70
N LEU A 203 8.82 -16.67 4.42
CA LEU A 203 9.01 -15.38 5.09
C LEU A 203 8.72 -15.49 6.60
N VAL A 204 7.59 -16.13 6.96
CA VAL A 204 7.20 -16.40 8.34
C VAL A 204 8.25 -17.27 9.05
N PHE A 205 8.66 -18.37 8.42
CA PHE A 205 9.68 -19.26 8.96
C PHE A 205 11.00 -18.53 9.21
N ASN A 206 11.50 -17.79 8.22
CA ASN A 206 12.74 -17.01 8.36
C ASN A 206 12.64 -15.98 9.49
N GLN A 207 11.48 -15.33 9.64
CA GLN A 207 11.26 -14.34 10.69
C GLN A 207 11.25 -14.97 12.08
N LEU A 208 10.62 -16.15 12.24
CA LEU A 208 10.63 -16.91 13.50
C LEU A 208 12.04 -17.38 13.89
N MET A 209 12.86 -17.73 12.89
CA MET A 209 14.21 -18.27 13.13
C MET A 209 15.19 -17.21 13.64
N ASP A 210 15.13 -15.97 13.18
CA ASP A 210 16.11 -14.95 13.54
C ASP A 210 15.58 -13.73 14.32
N GLY A 211 14.28 -13.46 14.21
CA GLY A 211 13.64 -12.37 14.98
C GLY A 211 14.15 -10.96 14.63
N THR A 212 14.93 -10.81 13.56
CA THR A 212 15.51 -9.51 13.18
C THR A 212 14.44 -8.51 12.82
N GLU A 213 14.53 -7.30 13.34
CA GLU A 213 13.60 -6.21 13.01
C GLU A 213 13.78 -5.77 11.55
N TRP A 214 12.67 -5.37 10.94
CA TRP A 214 12.64 -4.78 9.61
C TRP A 214 12.80 -3.26 9.66
N THR A 215 13.65 -2.74 8.81
CA THR A 215 13.70 -1.30 8.51
C THR A 215 12.63 -0.99 7.46
N VAL A 216 11.77 -0.01 7.72
CA VAL A 216 10.71 0.39 6.81
C VAL A 216 10.81 1.88 6.54
N ASP A 217 11.33 2.24 5.38
CA ASP A 217 11.46 3.61 4.92
C ASP A 217 10.27 4.02 4.04
N ILE A 218 9.90 5.29 4.09
CA ILE A 218 8.75 5.85 3.40
C ILE A 218 9.18 6.99 2.49
N TYR A 219 8.65 7.00 1.27
CA TYR A 219 8.71 8.13 0.37
C TYR A 219 7.37 8.36 -0.33
N SER A 220 6.93 9.60 -0.40
CA SER A 220 5.71 9.98 -1.13
C SER A 220 6.08 10.90 -2.28
N VAL A 221 5.72 10.51 -3.49
CA VAL A 221 5.89 11.38 -4.65
C VAL A 221 4.85 12.49 -4.63
N THR A 222 5.21 13.65 -5.15
CA THR A 222 4.36 14.84 -5.20
C THR A 222 4.08 15.24 -6.64
N GLY A 223 3.22 16.25 -6.82
CA GLY A 223 2.90 16.80 -8.12
C GLY A 223 2.19 18.13 -7.99
N SER A 224 1.87 18.75 -9.12
CA SER A 224 1.10 19.97 -9.21
C SER A 224 -0.32 19.72 -9.70
N GLY A 225 -1.29 20.45 -9.16
CA GLY A 225 -2.69 20.39 -9.62
C GLY A 225 -2.82 20.90 -11.05
N GLY A 226 -3.59 20.19 -11.85
CA GLY A 226 -3.94 20.54 -13.23
C GLY A 226 -5.38 20.20 -13.56
N SER A 227 -5.81 20.60 -14.74
CA SER A 227 -7.13 20.25 -15.28
C SER A 227 -6.95 19.76 -16.71
N GLU A 228 -7.14 18.45 -16.90
CA GLU A 228 -6.84 17.77 -18.16
C GLU A 228 -7.99 16.88 -18.61
N LYS A 229 -8.06 16.63 -19.92
CA LYS A 229 -8.89 15.56 -20.47
C LYS A 229 -8.23 14.22 -20.22
N THR A 230 -8.99 13.28 -19.69
CA THR A 230 -8.47 11.95 -19.34
C THR A 230 -8.97 10.91 -20.33
N TYR A 231 -8.30 9.76 -20.39
CA TYR A 231 -8.74 8.63 -21.22
C TYR A 231 -10.18 8.22 -20.94
N SER A 232 -10.57 8.16 -19.66
CA SER A 232 -11.94 7.82 -19.24
C SER A 232 -12.97 8.93 -19.42
N ALA A 233 -12.53 10.20 -19.59
CA ALA A 233 -13.39 11.37 -19.77
C ALA A 233 -12.84 12.33 -20.85
N PRO A 234 -12.80 11.90 -22.13
CA PRO A 234 -12.13 12.66 -23.20
C PRO A 234 -12.85 13.95 -23.60
N ASN A 235 -14.10 14.11 -23.20
CA ASN A 235 -14.94 15.25 -23.58
C ASN A 235 -14.99 16.35 -22.51
N SER A 236 -14.49 16.09 -21.30
CA SER A 236 -14.49 17.05 -20.19
C SER A 236 -13.15 17.05 -19.48
N ALA A 237 -12.69 18.25 -19.09
CA ALA A 237 -11.50 18.34 -18.25
C ALA A 237 -11.86 17.98 -16.80
N ALA A 238 -10.96 17.26 -16.15
CA ALA A 238 -11.08 16.88 -14.75
C ALA A 238 -9.79 17.29 -14.00
N TYR A 239 -9.91 17.48 -12.68
CA TYR A 239 -8.73 17.67 -11.85
C TYR A 239 -7.80 16.45 -11.98
N VAL A 240 -6.52 16.73 -12.15
CA VAL A 240 -5.44 15.74 -12.14
C VAL A 240 -4.26 16.27 -11.36
N MET A 241 -3.38 15.39 -10.92
CA MET A 241 -2.08 15.76 -10.38
C MET A 241 -1.01 15.44 -11.41
N ILE A 242 -0.36 16.49 -11.92
CA ILE A 242 0.77 16.36 -12.86
C ILE A 242 1.98 15.89 -12.04
N PRO A 243 2.58 14.72 -12.37
CA PRO A 243 3.73 14.18 -11.66
C PRO A 243 4.90 15.17 -11.57
N ASN A 244 5.58 15.15 -10.43
CA ASN A 244 6.90 15.77 -10.31
C ASN A 244 7.95 14.76 -10.78
N ASP A 245 8.56 15.00 -11.93
CA ASP A 245 9.51 14.06 -12.54
C ASP A 245 10.74 13.79 -11.65
N ASN A 246 11.17 14.77 -10.85
CA ASN A 246 12.27 14.57 -9.90
C ASN A 246 11.88 13.60 -8.77
N ASP A 247 10.67 13.71 -8.25
CA ASP A 247 10.17 12.78 -7.22
C ASP A 247 10.00 11.38 -7.78
N VAL A 248 9.53 11.25 -9.02
CA VAL A 248 9.41 9.95 -9.70
C VAL A 248 10.79 9.31 -9.89
N ALA A 249 11.77 10.08 -10.34
CA ALA A 249 13.16 9.63 -10.48
C ALA A 249 13.79 9.25 -9.13
N GLN A 250 13.52 10.02 -8.08
CA GLN A 250 13.98 9.71 -6.73
C GLN A 250 13.32 8.41 -6.21
N ALA A 251 12.02 8.22 -6.42
CA ALA A 251 11.31 7.00 -6.03
C ALA A 251 11.91 5.77 -6.72
N LYS A 252 12.17 5.85 -8.04
CA LYS A 252 12.86 4.79 -8.77
C LYS A 252 14.23 4.46 -8.14
N SER A 253 15.04 5.48 -7.88
CA SER A 253 16.37 5.30 -7.27
C SER A 253 16.29 4.64 -5.88
N LEU A 254 15.29 4.96 -5.07
CA LEU A 254 15.07 4.36 -3.76
C LEU A 254 14.67 2.88 -3.88
N ILE A 255 13.79 2.54 -4.83
CA ILE A 255 13.43 1.16 -5.13
C ILE A 255 14.68 0.35 -5.53
N GLU A 256 15.43 0.85 -6.51
CA GLU A 256 16.64 0.19 -7.01
C GLU A 256 17.70 0.04 -5.90
N ALA A 257 17.84 1.03 -5.01
CA ALA A 257 18.78 0.97 -3.89
C ALA A 257 18.48 -0.21 -2.96
N VAL A 258 17.21 -0.41 -2.56
CA VAL A 258 16.82 -1.54 -1.71
C VAL A 258 17.00 -2.87 -2.42
N LEU A 259 16.61 -2.96 -3.70
CA LEU A 259 16.73 -4.21 -4.46
C LEU A 259 18.20 -4.64 -4.68
N ASN A 260 19.14 -3.70 -4.72
CA ASN A 260 20.57 -3.94 -4.92
C ASN A 260 21.40 -3.87 -3.64
N GLU A 261 20.75 -3.62 -2.49
CA GLU A 261 21.43 -3.59 -1.18
C GLU A 261 21.98 -4.98 -0.84
N THR A 262 23.21 -5.01 -0.35
CA THR A 262 23.87 -6.25 0.10
C THR A 262 23.99 -6.25 1.61
N PRO A 263 23.92 -7.43 2.26
CA PRO A 263 24.08 -7.59 3.70
C PRO A 263 25.39 -7.05 4.25
#